data_94d28d6101ccc8f09564bdadd663cf28
#
_entry.id   94d28d6101ccc8f09564bdadd663cf28
#
_cell.length_a   1.000
_cell.length_b   1.000
_cell.length_c   1.000
_cell.angle_alpha   90.00
_cell.angle_beta   90.00
_cell.angle_gamma   90.00
#
_symmetry.space_group_name_H-M   'P 1'
#
loop_
_entity.id
_entity.type
_entity.pdbx_description
1 polymer ?
#
loop_
_entity_poly.entity_id
_entity_poly.type
_entity_poly.pdbx_seq_one_letter_code
_entity_poly.pdbx_strand_id
1 'polypeptide(L)'
;MRQSPSIVPSNDQDVYLVLDDYGEWGTAWRETDVEDTDLESVITDMLEGQYINPVRVVGFNVSQGWVRDVSRDVARELMQRCTDQDRKLPDFLEEFVASYQTAKT
;
A
#
# COMPACT_ATOMS: atom_id res chain seq x y z
N MET A 1 23.38 -6.20 20.04
CA MET A 1 22.63 -6.24 19.98
C MET A 1 21.75 -6.35 19.31
N ARG A 2 21.09 -6.73 19.19
CA ARG A 2 20.31 -6.91 18.62
C ARG A 2 19.33 -6.46 18.62
N GLN A 3 19.01 -6.28 18.14
CA GLN A 3 18.02 -5.71 18.30
C GLN A 3 16.91 -6.44 18.16
N SER A 4 15.92 -6.29 18.82
CA SER A 4 14.79 -7.11 18.67
C SER A 4 14.07 -6.69 17.41
N PRO A 5 13.42 -7.61 16.78
CA PRO A 5 12.64 -7.28 15.62
C PRO A 5 11.53 -6.35 16.06
N SER A 6 11.27 -5.39 15.29
CA SER A 6 10.28 -4.39 15.63
C SER A 6 9.61 -3.92 14.37
N ILE A 7 8.31 -3.68 14.46
CA ILE A 7 7.62 -3.10 13.33
C ILE A 7 7.90 -1.61 13.24
N VAL A 8 8.54 -1.06 14.26
CA VAL A 8 8.92 0.35 14.23
C VAL A 8 10.35 0.41 13.73
N PRO A 9 10.55 0.98 12.55
CA PRO A 9 11.91 1.04 11.99
C PRO A 9 12.81 1.87 12.89
N SER A 10 14.02 1.39 13.07
CA SER A 10 15.00 2.11 13.85
C SER A 10 15.81 3.06 13.00
N ASN A 11 15.69 2.97 11.68
CA ASN A 11 16.41 3.82 10.77
C ASN A 11 15.49 4.82 10.12
N ASP A 12 16.07 5.80 9.46
CA ASP A 12 15.30 6.76 8.68
C ASP A 12 14.77 6.03 7.45
N GLN A 13 13.60 5.47 7.59
CA GLN A 13 13.04 4.60 6.58
C GLN A 13 11.57 4.88 6.42
N ASP A 14 11.14 5.04 5.18
CA ASP A 14 9.71 5.17 4.87
C ASP A 14 9.06 3.81 4.91
N VAL A 15 7.92 3.72 5.56
CA VAL A 15 7.18 2.47 5.70
C VAL A 15 5.78 2.68 5.14
N TYR A 16 5.29 1.70 4.38
CA TYR A 16 3.97 1.79 3.78
C TYR A 16 3.14 0.59 4.21
N LEU A 17 1.90 0.87 4.63
CA LEU A 17 0.99 -0.16 5.09
C LEU A 17 -0.32 -0.06 4.32
N VAL A 18 -0.94 -1.21 4.11
CA VAL A 18 -2.18 -1.32 3.36
C VAL A 18 -3.32 -1.67 4.30
N LEU A 19 -4.43 -0.94 4.17
CA LEU A 19 -5.65 -1.24 4.91
C LEU A 19 -6.52 -2.10 4.03
N ASP A 20 -6.85 -3.29 4.50
CA ASP A 20 -7.71 -4.22 3.78
C ASP A 20 -9.10 -4.22 4.39
N ASP A 21 -10.10 -4.36 3.53
CA ASP A 21 -11.48 -4.41 3.96
C ASP A 21 -11.98 -5.85 3.83
N TYR A 22 -12.33 -6.44 4.97
CA TYR A 22 -12.80 -7.83 5.03
C TYR A 22 -14.33 -7.91 5.05
N GLY A 23 -15.00 -6.86 4.60
CA GLY A 23 -16.44 -6.85 4.56
C GLY A 23 -17.04 -6.78 5.93
N GLU A 24 -17.95 -7.70 6.24
CA GLU A 24 -18.60 -7.68 7.53
C GLU A 24 -17.64 -7.90 8.68
N TRP A 25 -16.43 -8.36 8.40
CA TRP A 25 -15.43 -8.57 9.45
C TRP A 25 -14.65 -7.30 9.75
N GLY A 26 -14.91 -6.22 9.00
CA GLY A 26 -14.26 -4.95 9.25
C GLY A 26 -13.00 -4.77 8.45
N THR A 27 -12.24 -3.76 8.80
CA THR A 27 -10.99 -3.45 8.13
C THR A 27 -9.81 -3.70 9.06
N ALA A 28 -8.66 -3.97 8.47
CA ALA A 28 -7.45 -4.18 9.26
C ALA A 28 -6.22 -3.79 8.45
N TRP A 29 -5.24 -3.22 9.15
CA TRP A 29 -3.95 -2.96 8.53
C TRP A 29 -3.23 -4.28 8.38
N ARG A 30 -2.73 -4.53 7.17
CA ARG A 30 -2.07 -5.80 6.91
C ARG A 30 -0.66 -5.78 7.46
N GLU A 31 -0.33 -6.81 8.18
CA GLU A 31 1.02 -6.99 8.67
C GLU A 31 1.90 -7.54 7.56
N THR A 32 3.14 -7.11 7.56
CA THR A 32 4.09 -7.59 6.58
C THR A 32 5.47 -7.49 7.20
N ASP A 33 6.42 -8.19 6.62
CA ASP A 33 7.79 -8.10 7.10
C ASP A 33 8.33 -6.70 6.89
N VAL A 34 9.20 -6.26 7.79
CA VAL A 34 9.75 -4.92 7.70
C VAL A 34 10.40 -4.69 6.36
N GLU A 35 11.03 -5.71 5.81
CA GLU A 35 11.71 -5.58 4.52
C GLU A 35 10.76 -5.39 3.36
N ASP A 36 9.49 -5.70 3.55
CA ASP A 36 8.51 -5.62 2.48
C ASP A 36 7.58 -4.43 2.64
N THR A 37 7.95 -3.47 3.48
CA THR A 37 7.11 -2.31 3.70
C THR A 37 7.46 -1.14 2.80
N ASP A 38 8.41 -1.29 1.90
CA ASP A 38 8.71 -0.21 0.95
C ASP A 38 7.62 -0.13 -0.10
N LEU A 39 7.52 1.02 -0.73
CA LEU A 39 6.43 1.27 -1.67
C LEU A 39 6.47 0.32 -2.86
N GLU A 40 7.66 0.01 -3.34
CA GLU A 40 7.79 -0.89 -4.48
C GLU A 40 7.20 -2.27 -4.17
N SER A 41 7.53 -2.81 -3.00
CA SER A 41 7.01 -4.11 -2.59
C SER A 41 5.49 -4.07 -2.42
N VAL A 42 4.98 -3.00 -1.84
CA VAL A 42 3.55 -2.86 -1.63
C VAL A 42 2.82 -2.87 -2.97
N ILE A 43 3.31 -2.10 -3.93
CA ILE A 43 2.65 -2.03 -5.24
C ILE A 43 2.71 -3.37 -5.95
N THR A 44 3.87 -4.02 -5.91
CA THR A 44 4.01 -5.34 -6.52
C THR A 44 3.04 -6.34 -5.89
N ASP A 45 2.95 -6.33 -4.55
CA ASP A 45 2.07 -7.25 -3.84
C ASP A 45 0.61 -6.96 -4.17
N MET A 46 0.24 -5.70 -4.34
CA MET A 46 -1.11 -5.37 -4.74
C MET A 46 -1.44 -5.94 -6.12
N LEU A 47 -0.52 -5.81 -7.05
CA LEU A 47 -0.75 -6.33 -8.40
C LEU A 47 -0.82 -7.84 -8.41
N GLU A 48 -0.14 -8.49 -7.49
CA GLU A 48 -0.11 -9.94 -7.43
C GLU A 48 -1.21 -10.54 -6.57
N GLY A 49 -2.09 -9.71 -6.03
CA GLY A 49 -3.24 -10.22 -5.30
C GLY A 49 -2.96 -10.64 -3.89
N GLN A 50 -1.96 -10.08 -3.27
CA GLN A 50 -1.62 -10.43 -1.89
C GLN A 50 -2.59 -9.82 -0.88
N TYR A 51 -3.38 -8.85 -1.29
CA TYR A 51 -4.37 -8.21 -0.44
C TYR A 51 -5.76 -8.58 -0.92
N ILE A 52 -6.70 -8.63 0.00
CA ILE A 52 -8.04 -9.09 -0.32
C ILE A 52 -8.87 -7.99 -0.98
N ASN A 53 -8.92 -6.84 -0.35
CA ASN A 53 -9.68 -5.72 -0.88
C ASN A 53 -9.05 -4.45 -0.33
N PRO A 54 -7.92 -4.03 -0.88
CA PRO A 54 -7.21 -2.87 -0.36
C PRO A 54 -8.03 -1.61 -0.57
N VAL A 55 -8.15 -0.80 0.48
CA VAL A 55 -8.94 0.42 0.41
C VAL A 55 -8.11 1.67 0.69
N ARG A 56 -6.92 1.52 1.28
CA ARG A 56 -6.12 2.68 1.61
C ARG A 56 -4.66 2.28 1.79
N VAL A 57 -3.76 3.15 1.43
CA VAL A 57 -2.33 2.95 1.66
C VAL A 57 -1.80 4.17 2.38
N VAL A 58 -1.10 3.95 3.48
CA VAL A 58 -0.55 5.04 4.29
C VAL A 58 0.95 4.85 4.39
N GLY A 59 1.68 5.94 4.24
CA GLY A 59 3.12 5.93 4.43
C GLY A 59 3.48 6.72 5.68
N PHE A 60 4.56 6.34 6.33
CA PHE A 60 5.03 7.09 7.47
C PHE A 60 6.54 6.89 7.65
N ASN A 61 7.12 7.81 8.40
CA ASN A 61 8.54 7.74 8.73
C ASN A 61 8.69 8.19 10.16
N VAL A 62 9.08 7.26 11.03
CA VAL A 62 9.16 7.53 12.46
C VAL A 62 10.27 8.53 12.77
N SER A 63 11.42 8.37 12.12
CA SER A 63 12.55 9.26 12.37
C SER A 63 12.26 10.70 11.98
N GLN A 64 11.56 10.88 10.87
CA GLN A 64 11.26 12.22 10.37
C GLN A 64 9.93 12.75 10.88
N GLY A 65 9.14 11.91 11.50
CA GLY A 65 7.92 12.35 12.15
C GLY A 65 6.79 12.72 11.22
N TRP A 66 6.59 11.99 10.12
CA TRP A 66 5.47 12.29 9.25
C TRP A 66 4.65 11.02 8.98
N VAL A 67 3.39 11.25 8.67
CA VAL A 67 2.48 10.20 8.23
C VAL A 67 1.58 10.84 7.18
N ARG A 68 1.27 10.09 6.13
CA ARG A 68 0.42 10.62 5.08
C ARG A 68 -0.27 9.51 4.31
N ASP A 69 -1.46 9.82 3.82
CA ASP A 69 -2.22 8.91 2.98
C ASP A 69 -1.69 9.03 1.55
N VAL A 70 -1.17 7.93 1.01
CA VAL A 70 -0.61 7.94 -0.34
C VAL A 70 -1.48 7.13 -1.31
N SER A 71 -2.74 6.87 -0.94
CA SER A 71 -3.60 6.02 -1.75
C SER A 71 -3.74 6.52 -3.18
N ARG A 72 -3.87 7.84 -3.37
CA ARG A 72 -4.01 8.39 -4.71
C ARG A 72 -2.76 8.16 -5.55
N ASP A 73 -1.60 8.37 -4.95
CA ASP A 73 -0.34 8.15 -5.67
C ASP A 73 -0.18 6.69 -6.02
N VAL A 74 -0.59 5.80 -5.11
CA VAL A 74 -0.52 4.37 -5.37
C VAL A 74 -1.47 3.99 -6.51
N ALA A 75 -2.69 4.53 -6.50
CA ALA A 75 -3.63 4.24 -7.57
C ALA A 75 -3.07 4.65 -8.92
N ARG A 76 -2.44 5.82 -8.97
CA ARG A 76 -1.83 6.30 -10.20
C ARG A 76 -0.70 5.38 -10.65
N GLU A 77 0.12 4.95 -9.70
CA GLU A 77 1.24 4.06 -10.03
C GLU A 77 0.76 2.70 -10.52
N LEU A 78 -0.32 2.18 -9.92
CA LEU A 78 -0.89 0.90 -10.38
C LEU A 78 -1.32 1.01 -11.84
N MET A 79 -1.99 2.09 -12.20
CA MET A 79 -2.41 2.27 -13.57
C MET A 79 -1.22 2.43 -14.50
N GLN A 80 -0.21 3.17 -14.06
CA GLN A 80 0.97 3.36 -14.88
C GLN A 80 1.68 2.04 -15.17
N ARG A 81 1.79 1.20 -14.16
CA ARG A 81 2.45 -0.10 -14.35
C ARG A 81 1.67 -1.01 -15.27
N CYS A 82 0.34 -0.98 -15.17
CA CYS A 82 -0.47 -1.79 -16.06
C CYS A 82 -0.32 -1.32 -17.50
N THR A 83 -0.26 -0.01 -17.72
CA THR A 83 -0.03 0.53 -19.04
C THR A 83 1.35 0.14 -19.56
N ASP A 84 2.37 0.28 -18.74
CA ASP A 84 3.74 -0.02 -19.14
C ASP A 84 3.93 -1.50 -19.47
N GLN A 85 3.21 -2.36 -18.75
CA GLN A 85 3.33 -3.79 -18.96
C GLN A 85 2.29 -4.34 -19.90
N ASP A 86 1.47 -3.46 -20.46
CA ASP A 86 0.43 -3.85 -21.41
C ASP A 86 -0.46 -4.93 -20.80
N ARG A 87 -0.89 -4.71 -19.56
CA ARG A 87 -1.73 -5.66 -18.87
C ARG A 87 -2.95 -4.95 -18.30
N LYS A 88 -4.01 -5.72 -18.13
CA LYS A 88 -5.23 -5.18 -17.58
C LYS A 88 -5.10 -5.07 -16.06
N LEU A 89 -5.69 -4.01 -15.50
CA LEU A 89 -5.75 -3.87 -14.06
C LEU A 89 -6.55 -5.02 -13.48
N PRO A 90 -6.03 -5.72 -12.46
CA PRO A 90 -6.78 -6.80 -11.84
C PRO A 90 -8.12 -6.33 -11.31
N ASP A 91 -9.13 -7.19 -11.42
CA ASP A 91 -10.49 -6.83 -11.01
C ASP A 91 -10.56 -6.37 -9.56
N PHE A 92 -9.81 -7.02 -8.68
CA PHE A 92 -9.88 -6.71 -7.26
C PHE A 92 -9.27 -5.35 -6.93
N LEU A 93 -8.61 -4.72 -7.88
CA LEU A 93 -8.05 -3.38 -7.69
C LEU A 93 -8.86 -2.30 -8.37
N GLU A 94 -9.87 -2.67 -9.15
CA GLU A 94 -10.61 -1.67 -9.91
C GLU A 94 -11.32 -0.66 -9.02
N GLU A 95 -11.91 -1.14 -7.94
CA GLU A 95 -12.61 -0.23 -7.04
C GLU A 95 -11.65 0.69 -6.31
N PHE A 96 -10.50 0.15 -5.90
CA PHE A 96 -9.48 0.97 -5.26
C PHE A 96 -9.05 2.10 -6.18
N VAL A 97 -8.68 1.75 -7.42
CA VAL A 97 -8.20 2.75 -8.35
C VAL A 97 -9.27 3.77 -8.67
N ALA A 98 -10.50 3.31 -8.88
CA ALA A 98 -11.60 4.21 -9.21
C ALA A 98 -11.85 5.20 -8.08
N SER A 99 -11.75 4.74 -6.84
CA SER A 99 -12.01 5.59 -5.69
C SER A 99 -11.06 6.78 -5.62
N TYR A 100 -9.83 6.60 -6.07
CA TYR A 100 -8.83 7.67 -5.94
C TYR A 100 -8.54 8.39 -7.24
N GLN A 101 -8.95 7.81 -8.34
CA GLN A 101 -8.67 8.41 -9.63
C GLN A 101 -9.66 9.50 -9.97
N THR A 102 -10.91 9.31 -9.61
CA THR A 102 -11.95 10.23 -9.97
C THR A 102 -12.01 11.45 -9.10
N ALA A 103 -11.21 11.49 -8.10
CA ALA A 103 -11.29 12.61 -7.21
C ALA A 103 -10.70 13.80 -7.86
N LYS A 104 -11.07 14.18 -8.90
CA LYS A 104 -10.59 15.16 -9.45
C LYS A 104 -11.13 16.27 -9.08
N THR A 105 -11.21 16.52 -8.73
CA THR A 105 -11.62 17.51 -8.44
C THR A 105 -11.68 18.14 -8.45
#